data_0fda2a6abd27e7ce5ce29e3dd19a8cc3
#
_entry.id   0fda2a6abd27e7ce5ce29e3dd19a8cc3
#
_cell.length_a   1.000
_cell.length_b   1.000
_cell.length_c   1.000
_cell.angle_alpha   90.00
_cell.angle_beta   90.00
_cell.angle_gamma   90.00
#
_symmetry.space_group_name_H-M   'P 1'
#
loop_
_entity.id
_entity.type
_entity.pdbx_description
1 polymer ?
#
loop_
_entity_poly.entity_id
_entity_poly.type
_entity_poly.pdbx_seq_one_letter_code
_entity_poly.pdbx_strand_id
1 'polypeptide(L)'
;MKKWVCPVCGYVHEGDVPPAECPVCHVSGDKFLLQSEEKSWAAEHVVGVGKVFGDDVPEDVRKEIIDGLRANFEGECSEVGMYLAMARVAHREGYPEIGLYWEKAGLEEAEHAAKFAELLGEVITDTTKKNLEMRVDAENGATAGKFELAKLAKKYNLDAIHDTVHEMARDEARHGKAFEGLLNRYFGK
;
A
#
# COMPACT_ATOMS: atom_id res chain seq x y z
N MET A 1 -29.03 7.09 -15.13
CA MET A 1 -29.06 5.98 -16.12
C MET A 1 -28.25 4.84 -15.55
N LYS A 2 -28.73 3.62 -15.67
CA LYS A 2 -28.02 2.42 -15.22
C LYS A 2 -26.95 2.04 -16.22
N LYS A 3 -25.87 1.41 -15.75
CA LYS A 3 -24.83 0.83 -16.60
C LYS A 3 -24.92 -0.69 -16.57
N TRP A 4 -24.94 -1.30 -17.75
CA TRP A 4 -25.03 -2.73 -17.94
C TRP A 4 -23.74 -3.23 -18.60
N VAL A 5 -23.06 -4.18 -18.00
CA VAL A 5 -21.78 -4.70 -18.47
C VAL A 5 -21.97 -6.08 -19.10
N CYS A 6 -21.49 -6.25 -20.31
CA CYS A 6 -21.41 -7.54 -20.95
C CYS A 6 -20.34 -8.42 -20.28
N PRO A 7 -20.67 -9.58 -19.70
CA PRO A 7 -19.71 -10.42 -19.00
C PRO A 7 -18.72 -11.12 -19.93
N VAL A 8 -18.96 -11.10 -21.24
CA VAL A 8 -18.11 -11.78 -22.23
C VAL A 8 -17.03 -10.86 -22.78
N CYS A 9 -17.37 -9.62 -23.17
CA CYS A 9 -16.44 -8.70 -23.83
C CYS A 9 -16.19 -7.39 -23.07
N GLY A 10 -16.85 -7.17 -21.93
CA GLY A 10 -16.71 -5.96 -21.14
C GLY A 10 -17.42 -4.70 -21.70
N TYR A 11 -18.18 -4.82 -22.82
CA TYR A 11 -18.96 -3.69 -23.34
C TYR A 11 -19.92 -3.14 -22.30
N VAL A 12 -19.96 -1.81 -22.17
CA VAL A 12 -20.86 -1.11 -21.24
C VAL A 12 -21.97 -0.43 -21.99
N HIS A 13 -23.20 -0.77 -21.67
CA HIS A 13 -24.43 -0.13 -22.16
C HIS A 13 -25.00 0.80 -21.08
N GLU A 14 -25.33 2.03 -21.45
CA GLU A 14 -26.02 2.99 -20.57
C GLU A 14 -27.50 3.05 -20.96
N GLY A 15 -28.36 2.69 -20.02
CA GLY A 15 -29.80 2.66 -20.23
C GLY A 15 -30.58 2.15 -19.01
N ASP A 16 -31.88 2.27 -19.02
CA ASP A 16 -32.71 1.78 -17.90
C ASP A 16 -32.88 0.25 -17.88
N VAL A 17 -32.65 -0.38 -19.05
CA VAL A 17 -32.66 -1.83 -19.27
C VAL A 17 -31.45 -2.23 -20.10
N PRO A 18 -31.00 -3.50 -20.02
CA PRO A 18 -29.88 -3.97 -20.86
C PRO A 18 -30.32 -3.98 -22.36
N PRO A 19 -29.41 -3.93 -23.31
CA PRO A 19 -29.70 -4.07 -24.73
C PRO A 19 -30.20 -5.50 -25.00
N ALA A 20 -30.99 -5.69 -26.04
CA ALA A 20 -31.47 -7.03 -26.42
C ALA A 20 -30.34 -8.00 -26.75
N GLU A 21 -29.25 -7.47 -27.30
CA GLU A 21 -28.03 -8.20 -27.71
C GLU A 21 -26.80 -7.29 -27.58
N CYS A 22 -25.66 -7.85 -27.25
CA CYS A 22 -24.40 -7.11 -27.18
C CYS A 22 -23.95 -6.69 -28.59
N PRO A 23 -23.73 -5.39 -28.87
CA PRO A 23 -23.34 -4.93 -30.19
C PRO A 23 -21.91 -5.34 -30.59
N VAL A 24 -21.11 -5.87 -29.64
CA VAL A 24 -19.71 -6.26 -29.87
C VAL A 24 -19.55 -7.77 -30.04
N CYS A 25 -20.13 -8.58 -29.15
CA CYS A 25 -19.92 -10.03 -29.16
C CYS A 25 -21.18 -10.85 -29.36
N HIS A 26 -22.31 -10.19 -29.62
CA HIS A 26 -23.62 -10.80 -29.94
C HIS A 26 -24.17 -11.73 -28.85
N VAL A 27 -23.68 -11.64 -27.60
CA VAL A 27 -24.30 -12.34 -26.47
C VAL A 27 -25.65 -11.72 -26.15
N SER A 28 -26.62 -12.54 -25.78
CA SER A 28 -27.98 -12.12 -25.43
C SER A 28 -27.98 -11.14 -24.25
N GLY A 29 -28.88 -10.16 -24.27
CA GLY A 29 -29.02 -9.10 -23.29
C GLY A 29 -29.35 -9.58 -21.86
N ASP A 30 -29.98 -10.77 -21.73
CA ASP A 30 -30.27 -11.39 -20.44
C ASP A 30 -28.99 -11.77 -19.65
N LYS A 31 -27.82 -11.79 -20.29
CA LYS A 31 -26.53 -12.03 -19.66
C LYS A 31 -25.87 -10.78 -19.10
N PHE A 32 -26.35 -9.59 -19.49
CA PHE A 32 -25.77 -8.35 -19.00
C PHE A 32 -25.92 -8.22 -17.48
N LEU A 33 -24.86 -7.79 -16.83
CA LEU A 33 -24.84 -7.53 -15.41
C LEU A 33 -25.04 -6.04 -15.14
N LEU A 34 -25.93 -5.70 -14.22
CA LEU A 34 -26.05 -4.34 -13.74
C LEU A 34 -24.77 -3.96 -13.02
N GLN A 35 -24.08 -2.93 -13.52
CA GLN A 35 -22.93 -2.37 -12.81
C GLN A 35 -23.46 -1.67 -11.56
N SER A 36 -23.24 -2.25 -10.38
CA SER A 36 -23.44 -1.56 -9.13
C SER A 36 -22.39 -0.45 -9.00
N GLU A 37 -22.76 0.68 -8.41
CA GLU A 37 -21.77 1.70 -8.02
C GLU A 37 -20.84 1.19 -6.90
N GLU A 38 -21.27 0.17 -6.20
CA GLU A 38 -20.45 -0.58 -5.26
C GLU A 38 -19.48 -1.48 -6.03
N LYS A 39 -18.20 -1.21 -5.87
CA LYS A 39 -17.13 -2.07 -6.39
C LYS A 39 -17.21 -3.41 -5.67
N SER A 40 -17.64 -4.46 -6.37
CA SER A 40 -17.49 -5.83 -5.84
C SER A 40 -16.05 -6.26 -5.99
N TRP A 41 -15.41 -6.63 -4.90
CA TRP A 41 -14.07 -7.18 -4.90
C TRP A 41 -14.13 -8.68 -5.25
N ALA A 42 -13.12 -9.18 -5.92
CA ALA A 42 -12.98 -10.63 -6.20
C ALA A 42 -12.81 -11.46 -4.92
N ALA A 43 -12.40 -10.83 -3.83
CA ALA A 43 -12.36 -11.37 -2.47
C ALA A 43 -12.70 -10.26 -1.49
N GLU A 44 -13.36 -10.58 -0.39
CA GLU A 44 -13.55 -9.65 0.70
C GLU A 44 -12.22 -9.45 1.43
N HIS A 45 -11.68 -8.25 1.32
CA HIS A 45 -10.54 -7.79 2.11
C HIS A 45 -11.07 -6.82 3.16
N VAL A 46 -11.08 -7.23 4.41
CA VAL A 46 -11.52 -6.40 5.53
C VAL A 46 -10.29 -5.93 6.29
N VAL A 47 -9.94 -4.65 6.11
CA VAL A 47 -8.88 -4.01 6.87
C VAL A 47 -9.27 -3.94 8.35
N GLY A 48 -8.37 -4.37 9.24
CA GLY A 48 -8.60 -4.38 10.67
C GLY A 48 -9.30 -5.63 11.21
N VAL A 49 -9.46 -6.66 10.39
CA VAL A 49 -10.12 -7.91 10.82
C VAL A 49 -9.41 -8.58 12.00
N GLY A 50 -8.12 -8.40 12.16
CA GLY A 50 -7.33 -8.91 13.29
C GLY A 50 -7.70 -8.29 14.65
N LYS A 51 -8.52 -7.22 14.65
CA LYS A 51 -9.07 -6.60 15.87
C LYS A 51 -10.52 -6.98 16.15
N VAL A 52 -11.12 -7.83 15.32
CA VAL A 52 -12.49 -8.30 15.50
C VAL A 52 -12.46 -9.62 16.27
N PHE A 53 -12.92 -9.57 17.50
CA PHE A 53 -12.94 -10.74 18.41
C PHE A 53 -14.37 -11.09 18.78
N GLY A 54 -14.63 -12.39 18.98
CA GLY A 54 -15.86 -12.87 19.58
C GLY A 54 -15.95 -12.47 21.07
N ASP A 55 -17.16 -12.46 21.62
CA ASP A 55 -17.40 -12.09 23.02
C ASP A 55 -16.73 -13.04 24.03
N ASP A 56 -16.42 -14.27 23.59
CA ASP A 56 -15.77 -15.32 24.37
C ASP A 56 -14.24 -15.14 24.49
N VAL A 57 -13.63 -14.21 23.76
CA VAL A 57 -12.18 -13.96 23.86
C VAL A 57 -11.90 -12.98 25.00
N PRO A 58 -11.12 -13.38 26.04
CA PRO A 58 -10.76 -12.51 27.16
C PRO A 58 -9.97 -11.26 26.74
N GLU A 59 -10.11 -10.17 27.46
CA GLU A 59 -9.49 -8.88 27.11
C GLU A 59 -7.96 -8.92 27.14
N ASP A 60 -7.37 -9.65 28.08
CA ASP A 60 -5.92 -9.87 28.16
C ASP A 60 -5.39 -10.63 26.93
N VAL A 61 -6.14 -11.62 26.46
CA VAL A 61 -5.81 -12.37 25.22
C VAL A 61 -5.92 -11.49 23.98
N ARG A 62 -6.99 -10.66 23.90
CA ARG A 62 -7.12 -9.69 22.79
C ARG A 62 -5.93 -8.74 22.74
N LYS A 63 -5.54 -8.22 23.90
CA LYS A 63 -4.37 -7.33 24.01
C LYS A 63 -3.08 -8.03 23.57
N GLU A 64 -2.83 -9.25 24.05
CA GLU A 64 -1.65 -10.03 23.68
C GLU A 64 -1.58 -10.26 22.16
N ILE A 65 -2.72 -10.61 21.53
CA ILE A 65 -2.79 -10.80 20.08
C ILE A 65 -2.46 -9.51 19.33
N ILE A 66 -3.09 -8.38 19.71
CA ILE A 66 -2.85 -7.10 19.04
C ILE A 66 -1.41 -6.62 19.22
N ASP A 67 -0.86 -6.73 20.40
CA ASP A 67 0.54 -6.36 20.66
C ASP A 67 1.50 -7.27 19.88
N GLY A 68 1.20 -8.56 19.78
CA GLY A 68 1.95 -9.49 18.95
C GLY A 68 1.90 -9.13 17.45
N LEU A 69 0.73 -8.77 16.93
CA LEU A 69 0.58 -8.34 15.52
C LEU A 69 1.38 -7.05 15.24
N ARG A 70 1.38 -6.07 16.17
CA ARG A 70 2.17 -4.84 16.04
C ARG A 70 3.67 -5.12 16.06
N ALA A 71 4.13 -5.94 17.00
CA ALA A 71 5.54 -6.31 17.10
C ALA A 71 6.04 -7.02 15.84
N ASN A 72 5.23 -7.93 15.27
CA ASN A 72 5.56 -8.57 14.01
C ASN A 72 5.56 -7.56 12.86
N PHE A 73 4.57 -6.69 12.73
CA PHE A 73 4.56 -5.63 11.71
C PHE A 73 5.84 -4.79 11.73
N GLU A 74 6.25 -4.33 12.92
CA GLU A 74 7.48 -3.54 13.09
C GLU A 74 8.74 -4.34 12.75
N GLY A 75 8.77 -5.62 13.13
CA GLY A 75 9.85 -6.57 12.82
C GLY A 75 10.02 -6.73 11.32
N GLU A 76 8.96 -7.11 10.61
CA GLU A 76 8.98 -7.30 9.16
C GLU A 76 9.39 -6.02 8.40
N CYS A 77 8.84 -4.86 8.79
CA CYS A 77 9.27 -3.58 8.21
C CYS A 77 10.77 -3.32 8.38
N SER A 78 11.34 -3.69 9.51
CA SER A 78 12.77 -3.53 9.80
C SER A 78 13.60 -4.52 8.98
N GLU A 79 13.15 -5.76 8.82
CA GLU A 79 13.85 -6.81 8.08
C GLU A 79 13.93 -6.51 6.59
N VAL A 80 12.93 -5.86 5.99
CA VAL A 80 13.03 -5.35 4.60
C VAL A 80 14.29 -4.51 4.41
N GLY A 81 14.49 -3.51 5.26
CA GLY A 81 15.65 -2.63 5.18
C GLY A 81 16.98 -3.34 5.46
N MET A 82 16.98 -4.22 6.45
CA MET A 82 18.17 -5.01 6.83
C MET A 82 18.60 -5.94 5.70
N TYR A 83 17.69 -6.72 5.12
CA TYR A 83 18.00 -7.69 4.07
C TYR A 83 18.49 -7.02 2.79
N LEU A 84 17.87 -5.90 2.39
CA LEU A 84 18.37 -5.12 1.27
C LEU A 84 19.77 -4.53 1.52
N ALA A 85 20.08 -4.12 2.75
CA ALA A 85 21.41 -3.66 3.11
C ALA A 85 22.44 -4.80 3.12
N MET A 86 22.06 -5.98 3.64
CA MET A 86 22.89 -7.20 3.63
C MET A 86 23.15 -7.67 2.19
N ALA A 87 22.17 -7.58 1.30
CA ALA A 87 22.36 -7.87 -0.12
C ALA A 87 23.43 -7.00 -0.75
N ARG A 88 23.42 -5.68 -0.48
CA ARG A 88 24.46 -4.75 -0.96
C ARG A 88 25.85 -5.11 -0.43
N VAL A 89 25.97 -5.59 0.81
CA VAL A 89 27.24 -6.08 1.36
C VAL A 89 27.70 -7.31 0.61
N ALA A 90 26.84 -8.32 0.44
CA ALA A 90 27.16 -9.55 -0.25
C ALA A 90 27.62 -9.31 -1.70
N HIS A 91 26.94 -8.43 -2.43
CA HIS A 91 27.34 -8.05 -3.80
C HIS A 91 28.74 -7.39 -3.83
N ARG A 92 29.04 -6.48 -2.90
CA ARG A 92 30.37 -5.85 -2.81
C ARG A 92 31.47 -6.84 -2.46
N GLU A 93 31.17 -7.85 -1.68
CA GLU A 93 32.12 -8.92 -1.31
C GLU A 93 32.27 -10.00 -2.39
N GLY A 94 31.48 -9.96 -3.46
CA GLY A 94 31.55 -10.91 -4.56
C GLY A 94 30.73 -12.19 -4.35
N TYR A 95 29.70 -12.13 -3.51
CA TYR A 95 28.76 -13.22 -3.26
C TYR A 95 27.36 -12.95 -3.88
N PRO A 96 27.24 -12.88 -5.20
CA PRO A 96 25.98 -12.46 -5.84
C PRO A 96 24.80 -13.40 -5.54
N GLU A 97 25.05 -14.69 -5.39
CA GLU A 97 23.98 -15.64 -5.04
C GLU A 97 23.37 -15.35 -3.66
N ILE A 98 24.21 -15.02 -2.68
CA ILE A 98 23.75 -14.62 -1.34
C ILE A 98 23.01 -13.28 -1.43
N GLY A 99 23.54 -12.31 -2.19
CA GLY A 99 22.90 -11.02 -2.40
C GLY A 99 21.51 -11.14 -3.00
N LEU A 100 21.35 -11.92 -4.07
CA LEU A 100 20.05 -12.18 -4.71
C LEU A 100 19.06 -12.86 -3.77
N TYR A 101 19.52 -13.77 -2.91
CA TYR A 101 18.64 -14.41 -1.93
C TYR A 101 18.15 -13.40 -0.87
N TRP A 102 19.04 -12.52 -0.37
CA TRP A 102 18.67 -11.44 0.55
C TRP A 102 17.66 -10.46 -0.06
N GLU A 103 17.81 -10.09 -1.34
CA GLU A 103 16.86 -9.24 -2.05
C GLU A 103 15.48 -9.91 -2.13
N LYS A 104 15.47 -11.20 -2.46
CA LYS A 104 14.23 -11.99 -2.51
C LYS A 104 13.55 -12.06 -1.14
N ALA A 105 14.30 -12.41 -0.09
CA ALA A 105 13.79 -12.47 1.27
C ALA A 105 13.20 -11.11 1.70
N GLY A 106 13.90 -9.99 1.44
CA GLY A 106 13.40 -8.65 1.75
C GLY A 106 12.06 -8.31 1.08
N LEU A 107 11.80 -8.82 -0.13
CA LEU A 107 10.49 -8.69 -0.78
C LEU A 107 9.41 -9.58 -0.13
N GLU A 108 9.79 -10.76 0.35
CA GLU A 108 8.88 -11.65 1.09
C GLU A 108 8.48 -11.01 2.43
N GLU A 109 9.44 -10.39 3.15
CA GLU A 109 9.13 -9.66 4.39
C GLU A 109 8.24 -8.43 4.15
N ALA A 110 8.37 -7.76 3.00
CA ALA A 110 7.46 -6.68 2.64
C ALA A 110 6.02 -7.15 2.48
N GLU A 111 5.81 -8.36 1.94
CA GLU A 111 4.49 -9.00 1.86
C GLU A 111 3.95 -9.41 3.24
N HIS A 112 4.81 -9.88 4.15
CA HIS A 112 4.42 -10.18 5.52
C HIS A 112 4.00 -8.90 6.25
N ALA A 113 4.78 -7.83 6.16
CA ALA A 113 4.44 -6.53 6.73
C ALA A 113 3.10 -6.01 6.20
N ALA A 114 2.85 -6.13 4.89
CA ALA A 114 1.58 -5.72 4.29
C ALA A 114 0.38 -6.48 4.89
N LYS A 115 0.50 -7.80 5.09
CA LYS A 115 -0.54 -8.63 5.71
C LYS A 115 -0.80 -8.24 7.17
N PHE A 116 0.24 -7.98 7.96
CA PHE A 116 0.07 -7.48 9.32
C PHE A 116 -0.57 -6.08 9.36
N ALA A 117 -0.20 -5.19 8.43
CA ALA A 117 -0.84 -3.89 8.29
C ALA A 117 -2.34 -4.00 7.99
N GLU A 118 -2.74 -4.92 7.11
CA GLU A 118 -4.14 -5.21 6.78
C GLU A 118 -4.88 -5.80 7.99
N LEU A 119 -4.31 -6.76 8.71
CA LEU A 119 -4.90 -7.32 9.91
C LEU A 119 -5.16 -6.26 10.99
N LEU A 120 -4.21 -5.35 11.18
CA LEU A 120 -4.28 -4.30 12.19
C LEU A 120 -5.20 -3.14 11.80
N GLY A 121 -5.18 -2.71 10.54
CA GLY A 121 -5.90 -1.51 10.07
C GLY A 121 -5.50 -0.24 10.82
N GLU A 122 -4.23 -0.11 11.24
CA GLU A 122 -3.72 1.04 12.00
C GLU A 122 -2.98 2.04 11.12
N VAL A 123 -2.21 1.54 10.14
CA VAL A 123 -1.41 2.36 9.23
C VAL A 123 -2.04 2.51 7.86
N ILE A 124 -3.10 1.77 7.59
CA ILE A 124 -3.90 1.82 6.36
C ILE A 124 -5.39 1.84 6.70
N THR A 125 -6.20 2.25 5.71
CA THR A 125 -7.66 2.17 5.78
C THR A 125 -8.19 1.40 4.57
N ASP A 126 -9.48 1.06 4.59
CA ASP A 126 -10.20 0.39 3.50
C ASP A 126 -10.50 1.31 2.30
N THR A 127 -10.14 2.60 2.36
CA THR A 127 -10.38 3.55 1.26
C THR A 127 -9.10 4.12 0.69
N THR A 128 -8.92 3.99 -0.62
CA THR A 128 -7.78 4.56 -1.35
C THR A 128 -7.66 6.06 -1.16
N LYS A 129 -8.80 6.79 -1.14
CA LYS A 129 -8.80 8.24 -0.93
C LYS A 129 -8.14 8.60 0.39
N LYS A 130 -8.58 7.97 1.49
CA LYS A 130 -8.06 8.27 2.82
C LYS A 130 -6.60 7.85 2.98
N ASN A 131 -6.21 6.73 2.38
CA ASN A 131 -4.81 6.31 2.36
C ASN A 131 -3.92 7.33 1.65
N LEU A 132 -4.37 7.91 0.52
CA LEU A 132 -3.65 9.00 -0.16
C LEU A 132 -3.57 10.26 0.70
N GLU A 133 -4.67 10.71 1.33
CA GLU A 133 -4.69 11.86 2.24
C GLU A 133 -3.66 11.69 3.36
N MET A 134 -3.67 10.56 4.04
CA MET A 134 -2.72 10.25 5.13
C MET A 134 -1.27 10.23 4.63
N ARG A 135 -1.02 9.71 3.43
CA ARG A 135 0.35 9.65 2.89
C ARG A 135 0.87 11.01 2.46
N VAL A 136 0.05 11.87 1.85
CA VAL A 136 0.46 13.25 1.53
C VAL A 136 0.99 13.98 2.77
N ASP A 137 0.25 13.90 3.88
CA ASP A 137 0.67 14.55 5.14
C ASP A 137 1.95 13.93 5.71
N ALA A 138 2.04 12.60 5.70
CA ALA A 138 3.20 11.90 6.22
C ALA A 138 4.48 12.16 5.40
N GLU A 139 4.39 12.17 4.06
CA GLU A 139 5.54 12.48 3.19
C GLU A 139 6.04 13.92 3.38
N ASN A 140 5.12 14.86 3.56
CA ASN A 140 5.49 16.25 3.87
C ASN A 140 6.23 16.35 5.21
N GLY A 141 5.77 15.66 6.24
CA GLY A 141 6.45 15.58 7.53
C GLY A 141 7.82 14.89 7.44
N ALA A 142 7.90 13.77 6.72
CA ALA A 142 9.16 13.04 6.48
C ALA A 142 10.17 13.89 5.71
N THR A 143 9.73 14.66 4.71
CA THR A 143 10.55 15.62 3.98
C THR A 143 11.17 16.64 4.92
N ALA A 144 10.36 17.28 5.75
CA ALA A 144 10.82 18.30 6.69
C ALA A 144 11.82 17.72 7.71
N GLY A 145 11.51 16.58 8.31
CA GLY A 145 12.38 15.93 9.29
C GLY A 145 13.74 15.53 8.70
N LYS A 146 13.76 14.95 7.50
CA LYS A 146 15.00 14.58 6.80
C LYS A 146 15.83 15.81 6.41
N PHE A 147 15.20 16.92 5.99
CA PHE A 147 15.92 18.15 5.72
C PHE A 147 16.60 18.71 6.97
N GLU A 148 15.95 18.72 8.13
CA GLU A 148 16.57 19.20 9.37
C GLU A 148 17.74 18.31 9.79
N LEU A 149 17.60 16.98 9.66
CA LEU A 149 18.70 16.05 9.92
C LEU A 149 19.87 16.26 8.97
N ALA A 150 19.61 16.49 7.67
CA ALA A 150 20.66 16.78 6.69
C ALA A 150 21.39 18.09 7.02
N LYS A 151 20.67 19.15 7.37
CA LYS A 151 21.30 20.42 7.83
C LYS A 151 22.18 20.22 9.06
N LEU A 152 21.71 19.44 10.03
CA LEU A 152 22.50 19.12 11.21
C LEU A 152 23.79 18.37 10.86
N ALA A 153 23.70 17.36 9.99
CA ALA A 153 24.86 16.62 9.51
C ALA A 153 25.87 17.53 8.80
N LYS A 154 25.37 18.45 7.92
CA LYS A 154 26.22 19.41 7.22
C LYS A 154 26.96 20.35 8.16
N LYS A 155 26.29 20.82 9.21
CA LYS A 155 26.90 21.69 10.24
C LYS A 155 28.13 21.09 10.87
N TYR A 156 28.20 19.76 10.96
CA TYR A 156 29.33 19.02 11.56
C TYR A 156 30.23 18.33 10.53
N ASN A 157 30.13 18.69 9.25
CA ASN A 157 30.91 18.12 8.14
C ASN A 157 30.74 16.61 7.97
N LEU A 158 29.56 16.08 8.29
CA LEU A 158 29.20 14.66 8.10
C LEU A 158 28.62 14.47 6.70
N ASP A 159 29.43 14.67 5.66
CA ASP A 159 28.95 14.77 4.27
C ASP A 159 28.24 13.49 3.79
N ALA A 160 28.75 12.30 4.14
CA ALA A 160 28.10 11.04 3.76
C ALA A 160 26.68 10.91 4.34
N ILE A 161 26.46 11.37 5.57
CA ILE A 161 25.12 11.40 6.19
C ILE A 161 24.28 12.47 5.54
N HIS A 162 24.83 13.68 5.38
CA HIS A 162 24.12 14.78 4.73
C HIS A 162 23.61 14.39 3.35
N ASP A 163 24.48 13.90 2.48
CA ASP A 163 24.15 13.61 1.08
C ASP A 163 23.08 12.52 0.99
N THR A 164 23.25 11.44 1.77
CA THR A 164 22.28 10.34 1.81
C THR A 164 20.90 10.80 2.28
N VAL A 165 20.84 11.52 3.41
CA VAL A 165 19.56 11.96 4.00
C VAL A 165 18.90 13.06 3.18
N HIS A 166 19.71 13.97 2.59
CA HIS A 166 19.21 15.02 1.72
C HIS A 166 18.60 14.47 0.43
N GLU A 167 19.19 13.44 -0.18
CA GLU A 167 18.62 12.74 -1.32
C GLU A 167 17.28 12.09 -0.95
N MET A 168 17.21 11.37 0.17
CA MET A 168 15.96 10.81 0.66
C MET A 168 14.88 11.88 0.92
N ALA A 169 15.24 13.05 1.47
CA ALA A 169 14.29 14.13 1.66
C ALA A 169 13.66 14.61 0.32
N ARG A 170 14.45 14.60 -0.76
CA ARG A 170 13.95 14.94 -2.11
C ARG A 170 13.01 13.85 -2.66
N ASP A 171 13.29 12.59 -2.34
CA ASP A 171 12.41 11.49 -2.72
C ASP A 171 11.06 11.58 -2.00
N GLU A 172 11.05 11.86 -0.67
CA GLU A 172 9.81 12.07 0.08
C GLU A 172 8.98 13.24 -0.48
N ALA A 173 9.65 14.34 -0.84
CA ALA A 173 8.98 15.47 -1.47
C ALA A 173 8.35 15.11 -2.83
N ARG A 174 9.00 14.23 -3.60
CA ARG A 174 8.48 13.70 -4.86
C ARG A 174 7.29 12.77 -4.61
N HIS A 175 7.37 11.88 -3.62
CA HIS A 175 6.28 10.99 -3.23
C HIS A 175 5.05 11.78 -2.80
N GLY A 176 5.21 12.77 -1.92
CA GLY A 176 4.12 13.64 -1.47
C GLY A 176 3.42 14.33 -2.63
N LYS A 177 4.17 14.92 -3.57
CA LYS A 177 3.60 15.54 -4.77
C LYS A 177 2.89 14.56 -5.69
N ALA A 178 3.42 13.34 -5.83
CA ALA A 178 2.79 12.31 -6.64
C ALA A 178 1.46 11.86 -6.02
N PHE A 179 1.43 11.62 -4.70
CA PHE A 179 0.20 11.24 -3.99
C PHE A 179 -0.84 12.37 -4.02
N GLU A 180 -0.43 13.63 -3.83
CA GLU A 180 -1.31 14.79 -3.97
C GLU A 180 -1.89 14.90 -5.38
N GLY A 181 -1.08 14.72 -6.40
CA GLY A 181 -1.51 14.72 -7.80
C GLY A 181 -2.53 13.60 -8.10
N LEU A 182 -2.32 12.40 -7.57
CA LEU A 182 -3.26 11.29 -7.68
C LEU A 182 -4.56 11.56 -6.91
N LEU A 183 -4.45 12.09 -5.69
CA LEU A 183 -5.61 12.47 -4.87
C LEU A 183 -6.49 13.48 -5.61
N ASN A 184 -5.88 14.54 -6.14
CA ASN A 184 -6.59 15.57 -6.89
C ASN A 184 -7.21 15.04 -8.18
N ARG A 185 -6.50 14.18 -8.92
CA ARG A 185 -6.96 13.61 -10.18
C ARG A 185 -8.18 12.71 -10.03
N TYR A 186 -8.20 11.86 -9.00
CA TYR A 186 -9.24 10.83 -8.86
C TYR A 186 -10.33 11.20 -7.86
N PHE A 187 -10.04 12.07 -6.91
CA PHE A 187 -10.94 12.41 -5.79
C PHE A 187 -11.12 13.92 -5.58
N GLY A 188 -10.42 14.76 -6.34
CA GLY A 188 -10.65 16.20 -6.40
C GLY A 188 -11.99 16.52 -7.09
N LYS A 189 -12.61 17.65 -6.71
CA LYS A 189 -13.84 18.16 -7.35
C LYS A 189 -13.50 18.92 -8.62
#